data_c4e90cd33d89ce63edc7e5a436aa4031
#
_entry.id   c4e90cd33d89ce63edc7e5a436aa4031
#
_cell.length_a   1.000
_cell.length_b   1.000
_cell.length_c   1.000
_cell.angle_alpha   90.00
_cell.angle_beta   90.00
_cell.angle_gamma   90.00
#
_symmetry.space_group_name_H-M   'P 1'
#
loop_
_entity.id
_entity.type
_entity.pdbx_description
1 polymer ?
#
loop_
_entity_poly.entity_id
_entity_poly.type
_entity_poly.pdbx_seq_one_letter_code
_entity_poly.pdbx_strand_id
1 'polypeptide(L)'
;MIAEFEKHVSQTLEEIQSQGLFKTERVITSPQDAHIAITGGKRVLNMCANNYLGLADHPALIAAAKEALETHGFGMASVRFICGTQDIHKELEGALTKFLGTEGTILYPSCFDANGGLFETLLSEKDAVISDELNHASIIDGIRLCKAQRFRYKHNDMADLEAQLRAAQDARFRLVATDGCFSMDGTIANLSAICDLAEKYNALTMIDDAHATGFLGKTGRGTHEYRGVMGRIDIITGTFGKALGGASGGFTSGRKEIVDLLRQRSRPYLFSNTIAPPVVAASLKALELLSASTELRDKLEENTKFFRAALTERGLTIKPGVHPIVPIMIGDAAKSQKFAAHMLDKGVYVIGFFYPVVPHGTARVRTQVSAAHSREDLEFAVNAFAEVNEELK
;
A
#
# COMPACT_ATOMS: atom_id res chain seq x y z
N MET A 1 -21.32 32.26 15.40
CA MET A 1 -20.07 31.50 15.13
C MET A 1 -20.32 29.98 15.02
N ILE A 2 -20.83 29.28 16.05
CA ILE A 2 -21.11 27.83 15.97
C ILE A 2 -22.17 27.53 14.88
N ALA A 3 -23.32 28.20 14.87
CA ALA A 3 -24.35 27.99 13.87
C ALA A 3 -23.91 28.30 12.42
N GLU A 4 -23.00 29.24 12.22
CA GLU A 4 -22.43 29.57 10.92
C GLU A 4 -21.45 28.47 10.46
N PHE A 5 -20.65 27.91 11.40
CA PHE A 5 -19.77 26.78 11.12
C PHE A 5 -20.56 25.51 10.77
N GLU A 6 -21.62 25.21 11.56
CA GLU A 6 -22.52 24.08 11.28
C GLU A 6 -23.16 24.20 9.88
N LYS A 7 -23.63 25.40 9.53
CA LYS A 7 -24.19 25.70 8.22
C LYS A 7 -23.15 25.46 7.11
N HIS A 8 -21.92 25.93 7.30
CA HIS A 8 -20.82 25.72 6.34
C HIS A 8 -20.51 24.22 6.16
N VAL A 9 -20.40 23.46 7.27
CA VAL A 9 -20.15 22.02 7.21
C VAL A 9 -21.29 21.28 6.50
N SER A 10 -22.57 21.63 6.82
CA SER A 10 -23.74 21.04 6.17
C SER A 10 -23.75 21.31 4.67
N GLN A 11 -23.47 22.54 4.25
CA GLN A 11 -23.38 22.90 2.84
C GLN A 11 -22.27 22.13 2.12
N THR A 12 -21.11 21.98 2.75
CA THR A 12 -19.99 21.19 2.20
C THR A 12 -20.37 19.71 2.02
N LEU A 13 -21.10 19.12 2.98
CA LEU A 13 -21.60 17.74 2.89
C LEU A 13 -22.65 17.59 1.78
N GLU A 14 -23.57 18.56 1.63
CA GLU A 14 -24.56 18.60 0.55
C GLU A 14 -23.86 18.70 -0.83
N GLU A 15 -22.83 19.53 -0.96
CA GLU A 15 -22.02 19.62 -2.18
C GLU A 15 -21.35 18.30 -2.52
N ILE A 16 -20.70 17.63 -1.54
CA ILE A 16 -20.10 16.30 -1.71
C ILE A 16 -21.14 15.29 -2.18
N GLN A 17 -22.37 15.33 -1.59
CA GLN A 17 -23.44 14.42 -1.94
C GLN A 17 -24.00 14.70 -3.34
N SER A 18 -24.23 15.97 -3.69
CA SER A 18 -24.73 16.37 -5.00
C SER A 18 -23.77 16.05 -6.14
N GLN A 19 -22.45 16.06 -5.88
CA GLN A 19 -21.41 15.66 -6.82
C GLN A 19 -21.24 14.13 -6.91
N GLY A 20 -22.01 13.35 -6.13
CA GLY A 20 -21.86 11.89 -6.06
C GLY A 20 -20.54 11.43 -5.44
N LEU A 21 -19.89 12.27 -4.62
CA LEU A 21 -18.59 11.97 -3.99
C LEU A 21 -18.73 11.44 -2.56
N PHE A 22 -19.96 11.36 -2.05
CA PHE A 22 -20.23 10.90 -0.70
C PHE A 22 -19.88 9.41 -0.54
N LYS A 23 -19.09 9.09 0.47
CA LYS A 23 -18.63 7.73 0.74
C LYS A 23 -19.48 7.09 1.82
N THR A 24 -20.02 5.92 1.53
CA THR A 24 -20.76 5.09 2.48
C THR A 24 -19.95 3.85 2.82
N GLU A 25 -19.79 3.55 4.10
CA GLU A 25 -19.12 2.34 4.58
C GLU A 25 -20.06 1.14 4.48
N ARG A 26 -19.60 0.06 3.86
CA ARG A 26 -20.29 -1.23 3.83
C ARG A 26 -19.75 -2.09 4.95
N VAL A 27 -20.60 -2.49 5.89
CA VAL A 27 -20.21 -3.21 7.10
C VAL A 27 -20.04 -4.69 6.79
N ILE A 28 -18.84 -5.22 7.04
CA ILE A 28 -18.50 -6.64 6.93
C ILE A 28 -18.79 -7.31 8.28
N THR A 29 -19.43 -8.48 8.25
CA THR A 29 -19.88 -9.23 9.44
C THR A 29 -19.23 -10.61 9.58
N SER A 30 -18.15 -10.85 8.85
CA SER A 30 -17.32 -12.06 8.87
C SER A 30 -15.83 -11.71 9.00
N PRO A 31 -14.94 -12.67 9.19
CA PRO A 31 -13.51 -12.47 8.95
C PRO A 31 -13.24 -11.96 7.53
N GLN A 32 -12.07 -11.33 7.33
CA GLN A 32 -11.64 -10.80 6.05
C GLN A 32 -11.00 -11.90 5.20
N ASP A 33 -11.70 -12.34 4.18
CA ASP A 33 -11.27 -13.42 3.28
C ASP A 33 -11.74 -13.16 1.84
N ALA A 34 -11.52 -14.14 0.93
CA ALA A 34 -12.05 -14.14 -0.44
C ALA A 34 -13.58 -14.05 -0.46
N HIS A 35 -14.25 -14.73 0.46
CA HIS A 35 -15.70 -14.68 0.66
C HIS A 35 -16.03 -14.04 1.99
N ILE A 36 -16.76 -12.91 1.95
CA ILE A 36 -17.17 -12.18 3.14
C ILE A 36 -18.69 -12.10 3.25
N ALA A 37 -19.20 -11.98 4.47
CA ALA A 37 -20.57 -11.59 4.73
C ALA A 37 -20.65 -10.08 5.01
N ILE A 38 -21.68 -9.43 4.49
CA ILE A 38 -22.00 -8.02 4.75
C ILE A 38 -23.31 -7.90 5.50
N THR A 39 -23.63 -6.72 6.02
CA THR A 39 -24.90 -6.43 6.70
C THR A 39 -26.08 -6.97 5.87
N GLY A 40 -27.03 -7.62 6.54
CA GLY A 40 -28.16 -8.32 5.90
C GLY A 40 -27.87 -9.78 5.53
N GLY A 41 -26.66 -10.32 5.88
CA GLY A 41 -26.32 -11.73 5.71
C GLY A 41 -25.94 -12.13 4.29
N LYS A 42 -25.88 -11.19 3.34
CA LYS A 42 -25.45 -11.48 1.97
C LYS A 42 -23.96 -11.86 1.94
N ARG A 43 -23.65 -13.02 1.38
CA ARG A 43 -22.26 -13.44 1.10
C ARG A 43 -21.84 -12.93 -0.28
N VAL A 44 -20.63 -12.42 -0.38
CA VAL A 44 -20.09 -11.83 -1.61
C VAL A 44 -18.61 -12.18 -1.77
N LEU A 45 -18.18 -12.28 -3.03
CA LEU A 45 -16.77 -12.42 -3.38
C LEU A 45 -16.06 -11.07 -3.23
N ASN A 46 -15.02 -11.01 -2.42
CA ASN A 46 -14.29 -9.79 -2.11
C ASN A 46 -13.14 -9.57 -3.09
N MET A 47 -13.30 -8.60 -3.99
CA MET A 47 -12.30 -8.23 -4.99
C MET A 47 -11.66 -6.87 -4.70
N CYS A 48 -11.69 -6.35 -3.46
CA CYS A 48 -11.10 -5.05 -3.14
C CYS A 48 -10.23 -4.99 -1.89
N ALA A 49 -10.15 -6.06 -1.09
CA ALA A 49 -9.24 -6.11 0.05
C ALA A 49 -7.77 -6.20 -0.39
N ASN A 50 -6.87 -5.52 0.33
CA ASN A 50 -5.42 -5.63 0.11
C ASN A 50 -4.84 -6.95 0.66
N ASN A 51 -5.65 -7.99 0.75
CA ASN A 51 -5.30 -9.32 1.28
C ASN A 51 -4.69 -10.20 0.18
N TYR A 52 -3.60 -9.72 -0.45
CA TYR A 52 -2.98 -10.33 -1.63
C TYR A 52 -2.66 -11.81 -1.49
N LEU A 53 -2.20 -12.23 -0.30
CA LEU A 53 -1.78 -13.60 -0.02
C LEU A 53 -2.81 -14.41 0.76
N GLY A 54 -3.98 -13.83 1.08
CA GLY A 54 -5.02 -14.51 1.84
C GLY A 54 -4.66 -14.75 3.31
N LEU A 55 -3.76 -13.96 3.89
CA LEU A 55 -3.24 -14.20 5.24
C LEU A 55 -4.06 -13.54 6.36
N ALA A 56 -5.04 -12.69 6.04
CA ALA A 56 -5.73 -11.88 7.04
C ALA A 56 -6.51 -12.68 8.11
N ASP A 57 -7.00 -13.88 7.77
CA ASP A 57 -7.61 -14.82 8.74
C ASP A 57 -6.93 -16.20 8.74
N HIS A 58 -5.68 -16.26 8.27
CA HIS A 58 -4.94 -17.52 8.20
C HIS A 58 -4.76 -18.15 9.61
N PRO A 59 -5.07 -19.46 9.79
CA PRO A 59 -5.06 -20.09 11.11
C PRO A 59 -3.74 -19.97 11.87
N ALA A 60 -2.60 -20.04 11.17
CA ALA A 60 -1.28 -19.92 11.81
C ALA A 60 -1.02 -18.51 12.36
N LEU A 61 -1.51 -17.46 11.68
CA LEU A 61 -1.38 -16.07 12.15
C LEU A 61 -2.28 -15.83 13.37
N ILE A 62 -3.51 -16.35 13.32
CA ILE A 62 -4.46 -16.29 14.44
C ILE A 62 -3.89 -17.03 15.67
N ALA A 63 -3.28 -18.20 15.47
CA ALA A 63 -2.65 -18.96 16.56
C ALA A 63 -1.49 -18.17 17.18
N ALA A 64 -0.59 -17.61 16.37
CA ALA A 64 0.53 -16.79 16.85
C ALA A 64 0.04 -15.53 17.62
N ALA A 65 -1.02 -14.87 17.14
CA ALA A 65 -1.62 -13.75 17.84
C ALA A 65 -2.22 -14.14 19.20
N LYS A 66 -2.90 -15.28 19.28
CA LYS A 66 -3.45 -15.81 20.55
C LYS A 66 -2.35 -16.14 21.55
N GLU A 67 -1.31 -16.81 21.13
CA GLU A 67 -0.14 -17.10 21.96
C GLU A 67 0.51 -15.81 22.50
N ALA A 68 0.65 -14.79 21.65
CA ALA A 68 1.20 -13.50 22.07
C ALA A 68 0.29 -12.76 23.07
N LEU A 69 -1.03 -12.93 23.01
CA LEU A 69 -1.94 -12.40 24.04
C LEU A 69 -1.67 -13.00 25.42
N GLU A 70 -1.30 -14.28 25.49
CA GLU A 70 -1.00 -14.98 26.74
C GLU A 70 0.41 -14.67 27.25
N THR A 71 1.40 -14.56 26.35
CA THR A 71 2.82 -14.42 26.71
C THR A 71 3.30 -12.99 26.81
N HIS A 72 2.77 -12.07 25.98
CA HIS A 72 3.22 -10.68 25.85
C HIS A 72 2.13 -9.66 26.17
N GLY A 73 0.88 -10.11 26.35
CA GLY A 73 -0.27 -9.25 26.67
C GLY A 73 -0.91 -8.58 25.44
N PHE A 74 -1.95 -7.78 25.69
CA PHE A 74 -2.75 -7.15 24.66
C PHE A 74 -2.08 -5.91 24.04
N GLY A 75 -1.45 -5.08 24.87
CA GLY A 75 -0.90 -3.79 24.43
C GLY A 75 0.20 -3.28 25.33
N MET A 76 0.96 -2.31 24.83
CA MET A 76 2.15 -1.80 25.50
C MET A 76 1.90 -0.57 26.37
N ALA A 77 0.81 0.15 26.15
CA ALA A 77 0.48 1.41 26.85
C ALA A 77 1.63 2.44 26.85
N SER A 78 2.53 2.38 25.86
CA SER A 78 3.73 3.20 25.80
C SER A 78 4.26 3.32 24.36
N VAL A 79 5.07 4.36 24.16
CA VAL A 79 5.92 4.52 22.98
C VAL A 79 7.20 3.71 23.12
N ARG A 80 7.88 3.44 21.99
CA ARG A 80 9.00 2.50 21.89
C ARG A 80 10.16 2.77 22.86
N PHE A 81 10.60 4.02 23.00
CA PHE A 81 11.83 4.34 23.76
C PHE A 81 11.63 4.44 25.28
N ILE A 82 10.37 4.56 25.76
CA ILE A 82 10.10 4.61 27.20
C ILE A 82 10.04 3.20 27.77
N CYS A 83 8.92 2.48 27.54
CA CYS A 83 8.74 1.09 27.96
C CYS A 83 7.88 0.26 26.96
N GLY A 84 7.75 0.74 25.73
CA GLY A 84 6.93 0.14 24.66
C GLY A 84 7.72 -0.79 23.73
N THR A 85 8.85 -1.37 24.15
CA THR A 85 9.64 -2.30 23.32
C THR A 85 9.78 -3.63 24.06
N GLN A 86 9.23 -4.69 23.48
CA GLN A 86 9.46 -6.08 23.88
C GLN A 86 10.46 -6.73 22.92
N ASP A 87 10.94 -7.91 23.27
CA ASP A 87 11.84 -8.75 22.48
C ASP A 87 11.28 -9.07 21.09
N ILE A 88 10.00 -9.45 20.97
CA ILE A 88 9.34 -9.73 19.68
C ILE A 88 9.34 -8.55 18.72
N HIS A 89 9.35 -7.29 19.21
CA HIS A 89 9.52 -6.13 18.33
C HIS A 89 10.90 -6.11 17.67
N LYS A 90 11.94 -6.48 18.45
CA LYS A 90 13.31 -6.58 17.94
C LYS A 90 13.50 -7.76 17.00
N GLU A 91 12.83 -8.86 17.29
CA GLU A 91 12.79 -10.03 16.42
C GLU A 91 12.16 -9.70 15.07
N LEU A 92 11.00 -8.99 15.06
CA LEU A 92 10.35 -8.55 13.83
C LEU A 92 11.24 -7.57 13.02
N GLU A 93 11.91 -6.62 13.69
CA GLU A 93 12.87 -5.73 13.04
C GLU A 93 14.02 -6.53 12.37
N GLY A 94 14.57 -7.53 13.05
CA GLY A 94 15.61 -8.41 12.52
C GLY A 94 15.13 -9.28 11.36
N ALA A 95 13.93 -9.86 11.48
CA ALA A 95 13.31 -10.69 10.45
C ALA A 95 13.06 -9.89 9.16
N LEU A 96 12.54 -8.67 9.26
CA LEU A 96 12.35 -7.77 8.12
C LEU A 96 13.67 -7.35 7.49
N THR A 97 14.67 -6.98 8.28
CA THR A 97 16.01 -6.62 7.80
C THR A 97 16.59 -7.75 6.94
N LYS A 98 16.50 -8.99 7.43
CA LYS A 98 16.94 -10.19 6.68
C LYS A 98 16.10 -10.42 5.43
N PHE A 99 14.76 -10.29 5.55
CA PHE A 99 13.84 -10.53 4.42
C PHE A 99 14.05 -9.54 3.29
N LEU A 100 14.25 -8.26 3.59
CA LEU A 100 14.45 -7.20 2.60
C LEU A 100 15.91 -7.07 2.11
N GLY A 101 16.86 -7.69 2.81
CA GLY A 101 18.28 -7.59 2.49
C GLY A 101 18.87 -6.20 2.76
N THR A 102 18.43 -5.56 3.84
CA THR A 102 18.86 -4.23 4.28
C THR A 102 19.79 -4.31 5.49
N GLU A 103 20.20 -3.16 6.07
CA GLU A 103 21.11 -3.10 7.23
C GLU A 103 20.38 -2.90 8.55
N GLY A 104 19.14 -2.42 8.51
CA GLY A 104 18.32 -2.20 9.70
C GLY A 104 16.87 -1.92 9.38
N THR A 105 16.00 -2.09 10.40
CA THR A 105 14.56 -1.84 10.30
C THR A 105 14.04 -1.18 11.58
N ILE A 106 13.08 -0.29 11.44
CA ILE A 106 12.34 0.38 12.52
C ILE A 106 10.84 0.23 12.28
N LEU A 107 10.07 -0.07 13.34
CA LEU A 107 8.63 -0.29 13.28
C LEU A 107 7.84 0.96 13.62
N TYR A 108 6.71 1.15 12.94
CA TYR A 108 5.74 2.24 13.14
C TYR A 108 4.32 1.70 13.29
N PRO A 109 3.38 2.46 13.89
CA PRO A 109 1.96 2.08 13.98
C PRO A 109 1.30 1.89 12.60
N SER A 110 1.80 2.56 11.57
CA SER A 110 1.36 2.41 10.17
C SER A 110 2.48 2.79 9.19
N CYS A 111 2.33 2.41 7.90
CA CYS A 111 3.20 2.92 6.84
C CYS A 111 2.99 4.42 6.60
N PHE A 112 1.79 4.93 6.89
CA PHE A 112 1.53 6.38 6.85
C PHE A 112 2.43 7.12 7.84
N ASP A 113 2.57 6.61 9.07
CA ASP A 113 3.49 7.14 10.08
C ASP A 113 4.96 7.00 9.67
N ALA A 114 5.33 5.87 9.06
CA ALA A 114 6.69 5.66 8.55
C ALA A 114 7.07 6.72 7.51
N ASN A 115 6.21 6.96 6.53
CA ASN A 115 6.40 7.99 5.50
C ASN A 115 6.32 9.41 6.10
N GLY A 116 5.37 9.66 7.00
CA GLY A 116 5.19 10.95 7.66
C GLY A 116 6.40 11.38 8.49
N GLY A 117 7.07 10.42 9.13
CA GLY A 117 8.23 10.67 9.99
C GLY A 117 9.58 10.61 9.29
N LEU A 118 9.63 10.33 7.99
CA LEU A 118 10.87 10.11 7.24
C LEU A 118 11.55 11.44 6.85
N PHE A 119 10.85 12.25 6.06
CA PHE A 119 11.46 13.38 5.34
C PHE A 119 11.94 14.49 6.27
N GLU A 120 11.14 14.93 7.24
CA GLU A 120 11.52 15.97 8.20
C GLU A 120 12.66 15.53 9.13
N THR A 121 12.80 14.21 9.33
CA THR A 121 13.88 13.66 10.17
C THR A 121 15.23 13.68 9.44
N LEU A 122 15.24 13.39 8.15
CA LEU A 122 16.46 13.21 7.35
C LEU A 122 16.92 14.51 6.67
N LEU A 123 15.99 15.38 6.29
CA LEU A 123 16.25 16.51 5.39
C LEU A 123 15.88 17.85 6.02
N SER A 124 16.55 18.90 5.54
CA SER A 124 16.36 20.28 5.96
C SER A 124 16.16 21.21 4.75
N GLU A 125 16.07 22.52 4.98
CA GLU A 125 15.96 23.55 3.93
C GLU A 125 17.16 23.59 2.95
N LYS A 126 18.28 22.95 3.29
CA LYS A 126 19.48 22.85 2.43
C LYS A 126 19.42 21.67 1.46
N ASP A 127 18.41 20.81 1.59
CA ASP A 127 18.29 19.56 0.88
C ASP A 127 17.12 19.59 -0.10
N ALA A 128 17.00 18.57 -0.97
CA ALA A 128 15.95 18.47 -1.95
C ALA A 128 15.29 17.08 -1.92
N VAL A 129 13.95 17.05 -2.14
CA VAL A 129 13.17 15.85 -2.42
C VAL A 129 12.66 15.92 -3.85
N ILE A 130 12.90 14.85 -4.62
CA ILE A 130 12.42 14.68 -5.99
C ILE A 130 11.38 13.56 -5.98
N SER A 131 10.09 13.91 -6.11
CA SER A 131 8.95 13.03 -5.90
C SER A 131 8.19 12.71 -7.18
N ASP A 132 7.81 11.44 -7.40
CA ASP A 132 6.84 11.08 -8.44
C ASP A 132 5.50 11.76 -8.15
N GLU A 133 4.83 12.26 -9.20
CA GLU A 133 3.58 13.03 -9.06
C GLU A 133 2.38 12.19 -8.58
N LEU A 134 2.42 10.86 -8.73
CA LEU A 134 1.36 9.94 -8.31
C LEU A 134 1.68 9.19 -7.02
N ASN A 135 2.71 9.60 -6.29
CA ASN A 135 3.04 9.01 -4.99
C ASN A 135 1.85 9.00 -4.03
N HIS A 136 1.85 8.02 -3.14
CA HIS A 136 0.84 7.87 -2.09
C HIS A 136 0.73 9.13 -1.22
N ALA A 137 -0.49 9.43 -0.75
CA ALA A 137 -0.78 10.61 0.09
C ALA A 137 0.17 10.75 1.29
N SER A 138 0.58 9.66 1.92
CA SER A 138 1.51 9.68 3.05
C SER A 138 2.91 10.21 2.70
N ILE A 139 3.41 9.92 1.49
CA ILE A 139 4.66 10.49 0.98
C ILE A 139 4.48 11.97 0.72
N ILE A 140 3.37 12.37 0.05
CA ILE A 140 3.05 13.78 -0.23
C ILE A 140 2.97 14.57 1.08
N ASP A 141 2.27 14.05 2.08
CA ASP A 141 2.10 14.72 3.37
C ASP A 141 3.40 14.75 4.18
N GLY A 142 4.18 13.67 4.17
CA GLY A 142 5.51 13.64 4.77
C GLY A 142 6.45 14.69 4.16
N ILE A 143 6.42 14.85 2.83
CA ILE A 143 7.17 15.92 2.13
C ILE A 143 6.63 17.31 2.50
N ARG A 144 5.31 17.48 2.69
CA ARG A 144 4.73 18.76 3.14
C ARG A 144 5.19 19.19 4.53
N LEU A 145 5.41 18.24 5.43
CA LEU A 145 5.96 18.51 6.77
C LEU A 145 7.44 18.88 6.75
N CYS A 146 8.17 18.44 5.72
CA CYS A 146 9.60 18.70 5.57
C CYS A 146 9.86 20.11 5.02
N LYS A 147 10.99 20.72 5.42
CA LYS A 147 11.45 22.02 4.92
C LYS A 147 12.31 21.95 3.66
N ALA A 148 12.66 20.75 3.19
CA ALA A 148 13.47 20.56 2.00
C ALA A 148 12.81 21.16 0.74
N GLN A 149 13.62 21.54 -0.23
CA GLN A 149 13.18 21.99 -1.55
C GLN A 149 12.41 20.83 -2.22
N ARG A 150 11.31 21.14 -2.90
CA ARG A 150 10.40 20.13 -3.46
C ARG A 150 10.42 20.22 -4.97
N PHE A 151 10.82 19.10 -5.58
CA PHE A 151 10.78 18.88 -7.03
C PHE A 151 9.82 17.72 -7.29
N ARG A 152 9.02 17.84 -8.35
CA ARG A 152 8.06 16.81 -8.74
C ARG A 152 8.30 16.44 -10.20
N TYR A 153 8.42 15.13 -10.47
CA TYR A 153 8.53 14.65 -11.84
C TYR A 153 7.26 13.90 -12.26
N LYS A 154 6.99 13.90 -13.57
CA LYS A 154 5.85 13.22 -14.16
C LYS A 154 5.94 11.71 -13.93
N HIS A 155 4.79 11.09 -13.71
CA HIS A 155 4.70 9.68 -13.35
C HIS A 155 5.53 8.77 -14.25
N ASN A 156 6.51 8.11 -13.63
CA ASN A 156 7.40 7.14 -14.27
C ASN A 156 8.16 7.68 -15.52
N ASP A 157 8.32 9.00 -15.64
CA ASP A 157 9.05 9.69 -16.71
C ASP A 157 10.51 9.93 -16.27
N MET A 158 11.40 9.11 -16.78
CA MET A 158 12.83 9.16 -16.42
C MET A 158 13.55 10.38 -17.00
N ALA A 159 13.08 10.93 -18.11
CA ALA A 159 13.64 12.16 -18.69
C ALA A 159 13.29 13.37 -17.82
N ASP A 160 12.04 13.45 -17.34
CA ASP A 160 11.64 14.49 -16.39
C ASP A 160 12.30 14.30 -15.03
N LEU A 161 12.44 13.07 -14.52
CA LEU A 161 13.22 12.79 -13.30
C LEU A 161 14.65 13.33 -13.43
N GLU A 162 15.33 13.07 -14.55
CA GLU A 162 16.68 13.60 -14.79
C GLU A 162 16.70 15.11 -14.81
N ALA A 163 15.71 15.76 -15.43
CA ALA A 163 15.61 17.23 -15.45
C ALA A 163 15.46 17.80 -14.04
N GLN A 164 14.62 17.18 -13.17
CA GLN A 164 14.43 17.61 -11.79
C GLN A 164 15.70 17.38 -10.95
N LEU A 165 16.40 16.26 -11.15
CA LEU A 165 17.69 16.00 -10.49
C LEU A 165 18.75 17.03 -10.85
N ARG A 166 18.79 17.47 -12.12
CA ARG A 166 19.69 18.56 -12.56
C ARG A 166 19.30 19.90 -11.91
N ALA A 167 18.00 20.20 -11.82
CA ALA A 167 17.52 21.41 -11.16
C ALA A 167 17.83 21.46 -9.67
N ALA A 168 17.96 20.29 -9.02
CA ALA A 168 18.24 20.15 -7.60
C ALA A 168 19.76 20.09 -7.26
N GLN A 169 20.66 20.36 -8.19
CA GLN A 169 22.11 20.15 -7.98
C GLN A 169 22.73 21.05 -6.92
N ASP A 170 22.17 22.22 -6.63
CA ASP A 170 22.65 23.12 -5.58
C ASP A 170 22.27 22.66 -4.16
N ALA A 171 21.37 21.69 -4.03
CA ALA A 171 21.02 21.12 -2.75
C ALA A 171 22.16 20.29 -2.16
N ARG A 172 22.33 20.35 -0.84
CA ARG A 172 23.35 19.57 -0.12
C ARG A 172 23.15 18.06 -0.32
N PHE A 173 21.93 17.58 -0.09
CA PHE A 173 21.50 16.20 -0.34
C PHE A 173 20.25 16.18 -1.20
N ARG A 174 20.09 15.13 -1.99
CA ARG A 174 18.91 14.87 -2.84
C ARG A 174 18.36 13.51 -2.48
N LEU A 175 17.03 13.41 -2.38
CA LEU A 175 16.31 12.16 -2.14
C LEU A 175 15.26 11.98 -3.23
N VAL A 176 15.38 10.93 -4.03
CA VAL A 176 14.33 10.51 -4.97
C VAL A 176 13.34 9.63 -4.21
N ALA A 177 12.07 10.01 -4.19
CA ALA A 177 11.01 9.30 -3.50
C ALA A 177 9.92 8.84 -4.49
N THR A 178 9.58 7.56 -4.46
CA THR A 178 8.54 6.95 -5.30
C THR A 178 7.81 5.83 -4.59
N ASP A 179 6.54 5.58 -4.95
CA ASP A 179 5.94 4.27 -4.70
C ASP A 179 6.72 3.23 -5.52
N GLY A 180 6.99 2.07 -4.94
CA GLY A 180 7.49 0.92 -5.69
C GLY A 180 6.42 0.35 -6.60
N CYS A 181 5.19 0.25 -6.07
CA CYS A 181 3.98 -0.08 -6.82
C CYS A 181 2.85 0.90 -6.48
N PHE A 182 2.31 1.58 -7.49
CA PHE A 182 1.28 2.60 -7.35
C PHE A 182 -0.11 2.00 -7.13
N SER A 183 -0.73 2.32 -6.01
CA SER A 183 -1.92 1.68 -5.46
C SER A 183 -3.18 1.78 -6.35
N MET A 184 -3.31 2.82 -7.16
CA MET A 184 -4.51 3.04 -7.99
C MET A 184 -4.40 2.41 -9.38
N ASP A 185 -3.19 2.09 -9.83
CA ASP A 185 -2.92 1.65 -11.20
C ASP A 185 -2.27 0.27 -11.28
N GLY A 186 -1.58 -0.17 -10.23
CA GLY A 186 -0.73 -1.36 -10.28
C GLY A 186 0.53 -1.16 -11.14
N THR A 187 0.89 0.09 -11.44
CA THR A 187 2.14 0.41 -12.15
C THR A 187 3.32 0.16 -11.23
N ILE A 188 4.35 -0.50 -11.73
CA ILE A 188 5.60 -0.77 -10.99
C ILE A 188 6.66 0.23 -11.46
N ALA A 189 7.25 0.96 -10.53
CA ALA A 189 8.29 1.96 -10.81
C ALA A 189 9.48 1.37 -11.58
N ASN A 190 10.09 2.19 -12.44
CA ASN A 190 11.30 1.80 -13.17
C ASN A 190 12.55 1.97 -12.29
N LEU A 191 12.64 1.14 -11.24
CA LEU A 191 13.69 1.27 -10.22
C LEU A 191 15.10 1.15 -10.79
N SER A 192 15.32 0.37 -11.86
CA SER A 192 16.64 0.29 -12.50
C SER A 192 17.11 1.65 -13.01
N ALA A 193 16.27 2.33 -13.79
CA ALA A 193 16.59 3.65 -14.30
C ALA A 193 16.63 4.73 -13.18
N ILE A 194 15.76 4.61 -12.17
CA ILE A 194 15.80 5.51 -11.00
C ILE A 194 17.12 5.38 -10.26
N CYS A 195 17.61 4.15 -10.00
CA CYS A 195 18.90 3.93 -9.36
C CYS A 195 20.06 4.46 -10.20
N ASP A 196 20.05 4.23 -11.52
CA ASP A 196 21.09 4.74 -12.42
C ASP A 196 21.17 6.26 -12.40
N LEU A 197 20.03 6.94 -12.41
CA LEU A 197 19.94 8.39 -12.29
C LEU A 197 20.34 8.88 -10.89
N ALA A 198 19.90 8.21 -9.83
CA ALA A 198 20.28 8.55 -8.47
C ALA A 198 21.79 8.47 -8.25
N GLU A 199 22.44 7.41 -8.73
CA GLU A 199 23.90 7.26 -8.71
C GLU A 199 24.60 8.36 -9.52
N LYS A 200 24.12 8.63 -10.74
CA LYS A 200 24.67 9.67 -11.63
C LYS A 200 24.64 11.08 -10.98
N TYR A 201 23.59 11.36 -10.22
CA TYR A 201 23.37 12.69 -9.61
C TYR A 201 23.64 12.73 -8.11
N ASN A 202 24.27 11.68 -7.55
CA ASN A 202 24.57 11.53 -6.13
C ASN A 202 23.35 11.80 -5.24
N ALA A 203 22.25 11.10 -5.51
CA ALA A 203 21.00 11.16 -4.78
C ALA A 203 20.73 9.86 -4.04
N LEU A 204 20.06 9.96 -2.89
CA LEU A 204 19.49 8.81 -2.18
C LEU A 204 18.19 8.35 -2.86
N THR A 205 17.82 7.10 -2.63
CA THR A 205 16.60 6.48 -3.14
C THR A 205 15.68 6.01 -2.02
N MET A 206 14.40 6.34 -2.11
CA MET A 206 13.35 5.85 -1.21
C MET A 206 12.19 5.26 -2.02
N ILE A 207 11.75 4.07 -1.63
CA ILE A 207 10.53 3.46 -2.17
C ILE A 207 9.52 3.16 -1.06
N ASP A 208 8.24 3.39 -1.35
CA ASP A 208 7.13 2.81 -0.59
C ASP A 208 6.72 1.50 -1.28
N ASP A 209 7.01 0.39 -0.62
CA ASP A 209 6.78 -0.96 -1.15
C ASP A 209 5.57 -1.66 -0.52
N ALA A 210 4.65 -0.88 0.06
CA ALA A 210 3.45 -1.36 0.76
C ALA A 210 2.52 -2.21 -0.13
N HIS A 211 2.58 -2.04 -1.45
CA HIS A 211 1.82 -2.83 -2.42
C HIS A 211 2.67 -3.89 -3.15
N ALA A 212 3.82 -4.28 -2.60
CA ALA A 212 4.71 -5.24 -3.27
C ALA A 212 5.42 -6.20 -2.31
N THR A 213 5.87 -5.71 -1.15
CA THR A 213 6.52 -6.54 -0.13
C THR A 213 5.62 -7.70 0.30
N GLY A 214 6.15 -8.91 0.22
CA GLY A 214 5.49 -10.17 0.54
C GLY A 214 5.17 -11.02 -0.70
N PHE A 215 5.05 -10.45 -1.91
CA PHE A 215 4.64 -11.23 -3.07
C PHE A 215 5.29 -10.83 -4.41
N LEU A 216 5.76 -9.61 -4.58
CA LEU A 216 6.38 -9.20 -5.83
C LEU A 216 7.89 -9.56 -5.83
N GLY A 217 8.38 -9.99 -6.97
CA GLY A 217 9.71 -10.56 -7.11
C GLY A 217 9.74 -12.09 -7.01
N LYS A 218 10.87 -12.71 -7.28
CA LYS A 218 11.00 -14.17 -7.34
C LYS A 218 10.74 -14.84 -5.99
N THR A 219 11.12 -14.18 -4.90
CA THR A 219 10.95 -14.66 -3.52
C THR A 219 10.06 -13.75 -2.67
N GLY A 220 9.34 -12.81 -3.33
CA GLY A 220 8.36 -11.94 -2.67
C GLY A 220 8.95 -10.79 -1.88
N ARG A 221 10.20 -10.40 -2.13
CA ARG A 221 10.86 -9.34 -1.35
C ARG A 221 10.40 -7.94 -1.72
N GLY A 222 9.74 -7.77 -2.86
CA GLY A 222 9.18 -6.51 -3.31
C GLY A 222 9.70 -6.01 -4.64
N THR A 223 9.47 -4.73 -4.93
CA THR A 223 9.80 -4.14 -6.23
C THR A 223 11.30 -4.08 -6.51
N HIS A 224 12.12 -3.94 -5.48
CA HIS A 224 13.59 -3.92 -5.62
C HIS A 224 14.14 -5.29 -6.06
N GLU A 225 13.55 -6.42 -5.60
CA GLU A 225 13.85 -7.73 -6.13
C GLU A 225 13.33 -7.89 -7.56
N TYR A 226 12.05 -7.51 -7.79
CA TYR A 226 11.42 -7.62 -9.10
C TYR A 226 12.20 -6.88 -10.21
N ARG A 227 12.78 -5.73 -9.89
CA ARG A 227 13.57 -4.90 -10.82
C ARG A 227 15.06 -5.22 -10.82
N GLY A 228 15.53 -6.19 -10.01
CA GLY A 228 16.92 -6.60 -9.95
C GLY A 228 17.86 -5.55 -9.35
N VAL A 229 17.36 -4.71 -8.45
CA VAL A 229 18.12 -3.60 -7.82
C VAL A 229 18.28 -3.78 -6.31
N MET A 230 18.21 -5.01 -5.82
CA MET A 230 18.51 -5.29 -4.41
C MET A 230 19.87 -4.73 -4.02
N GLY A 231 19.93 -4.06 -2.86
CA GLY A 231 21.16 -3.41 -2.36
C GLY A 231 21.43 -2.01 -2.96
N ARG A 232 20.62 -1.53 -3.92
CA ARG A 232 20.75 -0.19 -4.52
C ARG A 232 19.71 0.81 -4.01
N ILE A 233 18.74 0.36 -3.21
CA ILE A 233 17.71 1.23 -2.59
C ILE A 233 18.15 1.55 -1.16
N ASP A 234 18.19 2.83 -0.83
CA ASP A 234 18.65 3.29 0.49
C ASP A 234 17.58 3.16 1.56
N ILE A 235 16.30 3.36 1.20
CA ILE A 235 15.17 3.39 2.11
C ILE A 235 13.97 2.67 1.49
N ILE A 236 13.42 1.71 2.23
CA ILE A 236 12.20 0.98 1.87
C ILE A 236 11.20 1.18 3.00
N THR A 237 10.03 1.72 2.70
CA THR A 237 8.90 1.71 3.62
C THR A 237 7.88 0.64 3.22
N GLY A 238 7.12 0.14 4.18
CA GLY A 238 6.13 -0.89 3.93
C GLY A 238 5.13 -1.04 5.07
N THR A 239 4.20 -1.98 4.91
CA THR A 239 3.06 -2.15 5.83
C THR A 239 2.82 -3.62 6.17
N PHE A 240 2.34 -3.87 7.39
CA PHE A 240 1.75 -5.15 7.79
C PHE A 240 0.24 -5.22 7.50
N GLY A 241 -0.38 -4.12 7.13
CA GLY A 241 -1.82 -4.01 6.86
C GLY A 241 -2.26 -4.54 5.49
N LYS A 242 -1.39 -5.27 4.77
CA LYS A 242 -1.68 -5.84 3.44
C LYS A 242 -1.16 -7.28 3.34
N ALA A 243 -0.24 -7.58 2.43
CA ALA A 243 0.27 -8.93 2.19
C ALA A 243 0.94 -9.57 3.42
N LEU A 244 1.51 -8.78 4.30
CA LEU A 244 2.20 -9.28 5.52
C LEU A 244 1.24 -9.49 6.71
N GLY A 245 0.06 -10.06 6.49
CA GLY A 245 -0.89 -10.44 7.54
C GLY A 245 -2.17 -9.62 7.59
N GLY A 246 -2.24 -8.43 6.96
CA GLY A 246 -3.48 -7.66 6.80
C GLY A 246 -3.98 -6.90 8.03
N ALA A 247 -3.22 -6.85 9.14
CA ALA A 247 -3.65 -6.17 10.36
C ALA A 247 -3.30 -4.66 10.33
N SER A 248 -2.34 -4.22 11.08
CA SER A 248 -1.90 -2.83 11.17
C SER A 248 -0.38 -2.78 11.38
N GLY A 249 0.17 -1.56 11.30
CA GLY A 249 1.59 -1.36 11.47
C GLY A 249 2.32 -1.11 10.15
N GLY A 250 3.50 -0.55 10.27
CA GLY A 250 4.40 -0.26 9.18
C GLY A 250 5.85 -0.30 9.60
N PHE A 251 6.72 -0.10 8.65
CA PHE A 251 8.16 -0.11 8.89
C PHE A 251 8.91 0.79 7.91
N THR A 252 10.11 1.21 8.34
CA THR A 252 11.16 1.72 7.45
C THR A 252 12.36 0.81 7.59
N SER A 253 12.88 0.35 6.47
CA SER A 253 14.06 -0.53 6.37
C SER A 253 15.08 0.08 5.42
N GLY A 254 16.37 -0.03 5.72
CA GLY A 254 17.39 0.58 4.88
C GLY A 254 18.76 0.63 5.54
N ARG A 255 19.54 1.68 5.23
CA ARG A 255 20.86 1.88 5.81
C ARG A 255 20.78 2.07 7.33
N LYS A 256 21.74 1.48 8.03
CA LYS A 256 21.75 1.46 9.50
C LYS A 256 21.72 2.87 10.10
N GLU A 257 22.49 3.79 9.59
CA GLU A 257 22.59 5.17 10.10
C GLU A 257 21.26 5.93 9.93
N ILE A 258 20.52 5.68 8.83
CA ILE A 258 19.18 6.25 8.59
C ILE A 258 18.21 5.70 9.63
N VAL A 259 18.16 4.39 9.82
CA VAL A 259 17.29 3.73 10.79
C VAL A 259 17.60 4.21 12.22
N ASP A 260 18.87 4.32 12.59
CA ASP A 260 19.29 4.81 13.90
C ASP A 260 18.88 6.28 14.12
N LEU A 261 19.01 7.14 13.10
CA LEU A 261 18.56 8.53 13.18
C LEU A 261 17.03 8.65 13.33
N LEU A 262 16.26 7.82 12.59
CA LEU A 262 14.81 7.74 12.72
C LEU A 262 14.39 7.35 14.15
N ARG A 263 15.10 6.42 14.80
CA ARG A 263 14.84 6.05 16.20
C ARG A 263 15.01 7.23 17.16
N GLN A 264 15.91 8.15 16.86
CA GLN A 264 16.20 9.30 17.73
C GLN A 264 15.27 10.49 17.49
N ARG A 265 14.74 10.67 16.28
CA ARG A 265 14.12 11.93 15.88
C ARG A 265 12.76 11.81 15.17
N SER A 266 12.40 10.64 14.63
CA SER A 266 11.13 10.48 13.91
C SER A 266 9.95 10.66 14.88
N ARG A 267 9.19 11.74 14.70
CA ARG A 267 8.09 12.11 15.61
C ARG A 267 7.02 11.02 15.74
N PRO A 268 6.53 10.39 14.65
CA PRO A 268 5.58 9.29 14.80
C PRO A 268 6.13 8.11 15.62
N TYR A 269 7.42 7.81 15.52
CA TYR A 269 8.05 6.79 16.34
C TYR A 269 8.16 7.18 17.82
N LEU A 270 8.51 8.44 18.09
CA LEU A 270 8.72 8.93 19.44
C LEU A 270 7.42 9.17 20.22
N PHE A 271 6.31 9.48 19.53
CA PHE A 271 5.10 9.97 20.17
C PHE A 271 3.84 9.13 19.93
N SER A 272 3.86 8.16 19.01
CA SER A 272 2.78 7.20 18.84
C SER A 272 3.05 5.90 19.59
N ASN A 273 2.01 5.27 20.12
CA ASN A 273 2.11 3.97 20.75
C ASN A 273 2.68 2.92 19.78
N THR A 274 3.40 1.96 20.32
CA THR A 274 3.99 0.86 19.55
C THR A 274 2.91 -0.11 19.01
N ILE A 275 3.28 -0.89 18.01
CA ILE A 275 2.43 -1.97 17.49
C ILE A 275 2.13 -2.97 18.61
N ALA A 276 0.88 -3.38 18.72
CA ALA A 276 0.45 -4.35 19.76
C ALA A 276 1.13 -5.72 19.57
N PRO A 277 1.50 -6.40 20.67
CA PRO A 277 2.19 -7.69 20.64
C PRO A 277 1.53 -8.75 19.75
N PRO A 278 0.18 -8.95 19.77
CA PRO A 278 -0.47 -9.92 18.88
C PRO A 278 -0.25 -9.64 17.38
N VAL A 279 -0.20 -8.37 17.01
CA VAL A 279 0.06 -7.95 15.60
C VAL A 279 1.51 -8.25 15.23
N VAL A 280 2.45 -8.00 16.15
CA VAL A 280 3.89 -8.29 15.94
C VAL A 280 4.10 -9.80 15.73
N ALA A 281 3.53 -10.63 16.58
CA ALA A 281 3.65 -12.09 16.49
C ALA A 281 3.02 -12.64 15.20
N ALA A 282 1.83 -12.17 14.83
CA ALA A 282 1.21 -12.54 13.55
C ALA A 282 2.05 -12.13 12.36
N SER A 283 2.68 -10.93 12.38
CA SER A 283 3.55 -10.45 11.31
C SER A 283 4.85 -11.27 11.21
N LEU A 284 5.42 -11.67 12.34
CA LEU A 284 6.55 -12.62 12.38
C LEU A 284 6.17 -13.96 11.73
N LYS A 285 5.00 -14.51 12.08
CA LYS A 285 4.51 -15.76 11.48
C LYS A 285 4.27 -15.60 9.97
N ALA A 286 3.77 -14.47 9.51
CA ALA A 286 3.62 -14.19 8.08
C ALA A 286 4.98 -14.22 7.37
N LEU A 287 6.01 -13.55 7.90
CA LEU A 287 7.36 -13.56 7.33
C LEU A 287 8.00 -14.95 7.33
N GLU A 288 7.75 -15.74 8.39
CA GLU A 288 8.20 -17.14 8.46
C GLU A 288 7.60 -17.96 7.30
N LEU A 289 6.26 -17.92 7.13
CA LEU A 289 5.57 -18.61 6.04
C LEU A 289 6.10 -18.21 4.65
N LEU A 290 6.24 -16.91 4.43
CA LEU A 290 6.71 -16.37 3.14
C LEU A 290 8.20 -16.64 2.88
N SER A 291 8.99 -16.83 3.92
CA SER A 291 10.40 -17.21 3.78
C SER A 291 10.56 -18.71 3.54
N ALA A 292 9.61 -19.52 3.97
CA ALA A 292 9.65 -20.99 3.81
C ALA A 292 9.14 -21.46 2.44
N SER A 293 8.20 -20.72 1.80
CA SER A 293 7.56 -21.14 0.55
C SER A 293 7.17 -19.94 -0.32
N THR A 294 7.20 -20.12 -1.64
CA THR A 294 6.68 -19.16 -2.63
C THR A 294 5.28 -19.52 -3.13
N GLU A 295 4.66 -20.59 -2.61
CA GLU A 295 3.40 -21.14 -3.12
C GLU A 295 2.26 -20.10 -3.20
N LEU A 296 2.06 -19.31 -2.14
CA LEU A 296 1.03 -18.27 -2.13
C LEU A 296 1.32 -17.17 -3.16
N ARG A 297 2.58 -16.78 -3.29
CA ARG A 297 3.04 -15.80 -4.27
C ARG A 297 2.83 -16.33 -5.71
N ASP A 298 3.19 -17.58 -5.96
CA ASP A 298 3.07 -18.22 -7.27
C ASP A 298 1.60 -18.36 -7.69
N LYS A 299 0.73 -18.77 -6.75
CA LYS A 299 -0.72 -18.81 -6.94
C LYS A 299 -1.30 -17.42 -7.22
N LEU A 300 -0.86 -16.38 -6.51
CA LEU A 300 -1.28 -15.01 -6.77
C LEU A 300 -0.89 -14.55 -8.17
N GLU A 301 0.31 -14.89 -8.62
CA GLU A 301 0.80 -14.54 -9.96
C GLU A 301 -0.02 -15.26 -11.05
N GLU A 302 -0.29 -16.56 -10.89
CA GLU A 302 -1.16 -17.34 -11.80
C GLU A 302 -2.58 -16.77 -11.85
N ASN A 303 -3.19 -16.53 -10.69
CA ASN A 303 -4.52 -15.93 -10.57
C ASN A 303 -4.59 -14.57 -11.27
N THR A 304 -3.55 -13.75 -11.10
CA THR A 304 -3.47 -12.42 -11.72
C THR A 304 -3.37 -12.51 -13.24
N LYS A 305 -2.51 -13.37 -13.76
CA LYS A 305 -2.37 -13.61 -15.21
C LYS A 305 -3.70 -14.05 -15.83
N PHE A 306 -4.35 -15.02 -15.22
CA PHE A 306 -5.66 -15.50 -15.68
C PHE A 306 -6.71 -14.38 -15.68
N PHE A 307 -6.88 -13.70 -14.56
CA PHE A 307 -7.92 -12.68 -14.39
C PHE A 307 -7.75 -11.52 -15.39
N ARG A 308 -6.51 -11.05 -15.59
CA ARG A 308 -6.22 -10.00 -16.59
C ARG A 308 -6.54 -10.46 -18.02
N ALA A 309 -6.12 -11.65 -18.41
CA ALA A 309 -6.38 -12.22 -19.74
C ALA A 309 -7.89 -12.35 -19.97
N ALA A 310 -8.61 -12.98 -19.03
CA ALA A 310 -10.04 -13.22 -19.15
C ALA A 310 -10.88 -11.93 -19.23
N LEU A 311 -10.53 -10.88 -18.44
CA LEU A 311 -11.20 -9.57 -18.55
C LEU A 311 -10.97 -8.94 -19.93
N THR A 312 -9.76 -9.01 -20.45
CA THR A 312 -9.42 -8.47 -21.79
C THR A 312 -10.17 -9.20 -22.90
N GLU A 313 -10.24 -10.53 -22.84
CA GLU A 313 -11.00 -11.37 -23.79
C GLU A 313 -12.50 -11.05 -23.78
N ARG A 314 -13.04 -10.63 -22.63
CA ARG A 314 -14.44 -10.17 -22.50
C ARG A 314 -14.65 -8.70 -22.89
N GLY A 315 -13.62 -8.03 -23.45
CA GLY A 315 -13.71 -6.67 -23.97
C GLY A 315 -13.70 -5.57 -22.90
N LEU A 316 -13.31 -5.86 -21.66
CA LEU A 316 -13.15 -4.85 -20.63
C LEU A 316 -11.81 -4.11 -20.82
N THR A 317 -11.84 -2.79 -20.67
CA THR A 317 -10.64 -1.96 -20.74
C THR A 317 -9.94 -1.97 -19.39
N ILE A 318 -8.78 -2.61 -19.30
CA ILE A 318 -7.94 -2.62 -18.09
C ILE A 318 -6.61 -1.92 -18.35
N LYS A 319 -5.98 -1.38 -17.30
CA LYS A 319 -4.59 -0.90 -17.45
C LYS A 319 -3.63 -2.08 -17.64
N PRO A 320 -2.69 -2.01 -18.61
CA PRO A 320 -1.65 -3.02 -18.78
C PRO A 320 -0.79 -3.17 -17.52
N GLY A 321 -0.27 -4.38 -17.29
CA GLY A 321 0.62 -4.65 -16.17
C GLY A 321 0.58 -6.10 -15.73
N VAL A 322 1.35 -6.41 -14.67
CA VAL A 322 1.48 -7.75 -14.10
C VAL A 322 1.02 -7.81 -12.64
N HIS A 323 0.72 -6.66 -12.06
CA HIS A 323 0.35 -6.56 -10.65
C HIS A 323 -1.08 -7.06 -10.39
N PRO A 324 -1.37 -7.65 -9.21
CA PRO A 324 -2.72 -8.10 -8.81
C PRO A 324 -3.75 -6.96 -8.60
N ILE A 325 -3.32 -5.71 -8.56
CA ILE A 325 -4.22 -4.56 -8.75
C ILE A 325 -4.59 -4.50 -10.24
N VAL A 326 -5.89 -4.69 -10.55
CA VAL A 326 -6.41 -4.67 -11.90
C VAL A 326 -7.50 -3.60 -12.01
N PRO A 327 -7.15 -2.38 -12.47
CA PRO A 327 -8.13 -1.31 -12.66
C PRO A 327 -8.93 -1.55 -13.94
N ILE A 328 -10.26 -1.66 -13.81
CA ILE A 328 -11.20 -1.65 -14.94
C ILE A 328 -11.58 -0.18 -15.18
N MET A 329 -11.21 0.35 -16.35
CA MET A 329 -11.36 1.75 -16.67
C MET A 329 -12.79 2.08 -17.10
N ILE A 330 -13.46 2.97 -16.38
CA ILE A 330 -14.84 3.39 -16.61
C ILE A 330 -14.91 4.82 -17.17
N GLY A 331 -13.97 5.70 -16.75
CA GLY A 331 -13.87 7.10 -17.16
C GLY A 331 -14.74 8.05 -16.35
N ASP A 332 -16.04 7.76 -16.23
CA ASP A 332 -17.04 8.59 -15.53
C ASP A 332 -17.23 8.16 -14.07
N ALA A 333 -17.32 9.13 -13.15
CA ALA A 333 -17.44 8.89 -11.72
C ALA A 333 -18.80 8.25 -11.35
N ALA A 334 -19.91 8.78 -11.86
CA ALA A 334 -21.24 8.27 -11.56
C ALA A 334 -21.44 6.86 -12.15
N LYS A 335 -20.93 6.63 -13.37
CA LYS A 335 -20.93 5.31 -14.00
C LYS A 335 -20.11 4.31 -13.19
N SER A 336 -18.95 4.70 -12.63
CA SER A 336 -18.11 3.81 -11.80
C SER A 336 -18.81 3.39 -10.50
N GLN A 337 -19.60 4.28 -9.89
CA GLN A 337 -20.39 3.97 -8.71
C GLN A 337 -21.55 3.03 -9.04
N LYS A 338 -22.30 3.29 -10.13
CA LYS A 338 -23.36 2.39 -10.61
C LYS A 338 -22.80 1.01 -10.92
N PHE A 339 -21.65 0.97 -11.60
CA PHE A 339 -20.96 -0.28 -11.90
C PHE A 339 -20.66 -1.08 -10.62
N ALA A 340 -20.08 -0.43 -9.61
CA ALA A 340 -19.77 -1.07 -8.33
C ALA A 340 -21.04 -1.53 -7.57
N ALA A 341 -22.16 -0.83 -7.70
CA ALA A 341 -23.44 -1.23 -7.12
C ALA A 341 -24.00 -2.50 -7.82
N HIS A 342 -24.05 -2.52 -9.16
CA HIS A 342 -24.50 -3.70 -9.92
C HIS A 342 -23.60 -4.91 -9.66
N MET A 343 -22.27 -4.72 -9.53
CA MET A 343 -21.36 -5.82 -9.15
C MET A 343 -21.71 -6.39 -7.78
N LEU A 344 -22.06 -5.54 -6.81
CA LEU A 344 -22.49 -6.00 -5.49
C LEU A 344 -23.80 -6.80 -5.57
N ASP A 345 -24.75 -6.38 -6.41
CA ASP A 345 -26.00 -7.11 -6.63
C ASP A 345 -25.75 -8.49 -7.21
N LYS A 346 -24.76 -8.62 -8.10
CA LYS A 346 -24.29 -9.90 -8.64
C LYS A 346 -23.41 -10.72 -7.67
N GLY A 347 -23.16 -10.24 -6.46
CA GLY A 347 -22.39 -10.96 -5.44
C GLY A 347 -20.87 -10.71 -5.49
N VAL A 348 -20.41 -9.68 -6.16
CA VAL A 348 -18.99 -9.29 -6.21
C VAL A 348 -18.80 -7.94 -5.52
N TYR A 349 -17.99 -7.91 -4.44
CA TYR A 349 -17.70 -6.70 -3.68
C TYR A 349 -16.53 -5.96 -4.30
N VAL A 350 -16.81 -4.82 -4.92
CA VAL A 350 -15.85 -3.88 -5.50
C VAL A 350 -16.24 -2.45 -5.18
N ILE A 351 -15.29 -1.51 -5.34
CA ILE A 351 -15.48 -0.07 -5.12
C ILE A 351 -15.06 0.70 -6.37
N GLY A 352 -15.83 1.72 -6.72
CA GLY A 352 -15.48 2.71 -7.72
C GLY A 352 -14.52 3.76 -7.14
N PHE A 353 -13.47 4.08 -7.88
CA PHE A 353 -12.51 5.14 -7.55
C PHE A 353 -12.61 6.26 -8.56
N PHE A 354 -12.76 7.49 -8.06
CA PHE A 354 -12.93 8.71 -8.82
C PHE A 354 -12.24 9.88 -8.11
N TYR A 355 -12.30 11.07 -8.68
CA TYR A 355 -11.71 12.26 -8.07
C TYR A 355 -12.22 12.48 -6.61
N PRO A 356 -11.36 12.90 -5.66
CA PRO A 356 -9.96 13.29 -5.82
C PRO A 356 -8.93 12.13 -5.70
N VAL A 357 -9.39 10.88 -5.57
CA VAL A 357 -8.50 9.70 -5.40
C VAL A 357 -7.74 9.38 -6.68
N VAL A 358 -8.39 9.60 -7.82
CA VAL A 358 -7.79 9.51 -9.16
C VAL A 358 -8.12 10.76 -9.95
N PRO A 359 -7.35 11.14 -10.99
CA PRO A 359 -7.61 12.34 -11.80
C PRO A 359 -9.01 12.33 -12.44
N HIS A 360 -9.54 13.52 -12.74
CA HIS A 360 -10.79 13.67 -13.47
C HIS A 360 -10.76 12.91 -14.81
N GLY A 361 -11.88 12.28 -15.18
CA GLY A 361 -12.02 11.50 -16.42
C GLY A 361 -11.33 10.13 -16.40
N THR A 362 -10.72 9.73 -15.28
CA THR A 362 -10.00 8.46 -15.13
C THR A 362 -10.63 7.54 -14.07
N ALA A 363 -11.93 7.71 -13.80
CA ALA A 363 -12.66 6.88 -12.85
C ALA A 363 -12.59 5.40 -13.25
N ARG A 364 -12.51 4.53 -12.25
CA ARG A 364 -12.30 3.09 -12.41
C ARG A 364 -12.96 2.29 -11.32
N VAL A 365 -13.22 1.03 -11.58
CA VAL A 365 -13.41 0.01 -10.56
C VAL A 365 -12.06 -0.69 -10.37
N ARG A 366 -11.48 -0.58 -9.17
CA ARG A 366 -10.20 -1.22 -8.88
C ARG A 366 -10.45 -2.57 -8.23
N THR A 367 -10.04 -3.65 -8.90
CA THR A 367 -10.03 -4.98 -8.32
C THR A 367 -8.66 -5.33 -7.76
N GLN A 368 -8.64 -6.22 -6.79
CA GLN A 368 -7.43 -6.79 -6.21
C GLN A 368 -7.58 -8.31 -6.18
N VAL A 369 -6.72 -8.97 -6.94
CA VAL A 369 -6.64 -10.43 -6.95
C VAL A 369 -5.92 -10.90 -5.69
N SER A 370 -6.34 -12.04 -5.14
CA SER A 370 -5.75 -12.68 -3.97
C SER A 370 -5.36 -14.13 -4.27
N ALA A 371 -4.37 -14.64 -3.57
CA ALA A 371 -4.06 -16.06 -3.56
C ALA A 371 -5.20 -16.90 -2.93
N ALA A 372 -6.06 -16.28 -2.11
CA ALA A 372 -7.24 -16.93 -1.55
C ALA A 372 -8.34 -17.18 -2.57
N HIS A 373 -8.37 -16.46 -3.71
CA HIS A 373 -9.35 -16.73 -4.76
C HIS A 373 -9.10 -18.07 -5.43
N SER A 374 -10.18 -18.85 -5.62
CA SER A 374 -10.15 -20.03 -6.47
C SER A 374 -10.24 -19.64 -7.95
N ARG A 375 -10.06 -20.61 -8.84
CA ARG A 375 -10.27 -20.41 -10.28
C ARG A 375 -11.74 -20.08 -10.57
N GLU A 376 -12.64 -20.79 -9.91
CA GLU A 376 -14.10 -20.61 -10.03
C GLU A 376 -14.53 -19.21 -9.57
N ASP A 377 -13.91 -18.68 -8.50
CA ASP A 377 -14.15 -17.30 -8.03
C ASP A 377 -13.78 -16.27 -9.09
N LEU A 378 -12.63 -16.45 -9.73
CA LEU A 378 -12.15 -15.53 -10.76
C LEU A 378 -13.02 -15.60 -12.02
N GLU A 379 -13.45 -16.79 -12.44
CA GLU A 379 -14.37 -16.98 -13.56
C GLU A 379 -15.74 -16.35 -13.26
N PHE A 380 -16.27 -16.56 -12.06
CA PHE A 380 -17.49 -15.91 -11.60
C PHE A 380 -17.37 -14.38 -11.65
N ALA A 381 -16.28 -13.82 -11.13
CA ALA A 381 -16.05 -12.38 -11.18
C ALA A 381 -15.97 -11.86 -12.61
N VAL A 382 -15.22 -12.53 -13.50
CA VAL A 382 -15.08 -12.14 -14.92
C VAL A 382 -16.45 -12.12 -15.62
N ASN A 383 -17.28 -13.12 -15.39
CA ASN A 383 -18.63 -13.18 -15.98
C ASN A 383 -19.50 -12.02 -15.44
N ALA A 384 -19.49 -11.76 -14.12
CA ALA A 384 -20.22 -10.64 -13.53
C ALA A 384 -19.77 -9.28 -14.10
N PHE A 385 -18.44 -9.08 -14.26
CA PHE A 385 -17.90 -7.86 -14.89
C PHE A 385 -18.35 -7.71 -16.34
N ALA A 386 -18.37 -8.78 -17.13
CA ALA A 386 -18.81 -8.74 -18.50
C ALA A 386 -20.31 -8.39 -18.61
N GLU A 387 -21.15 -9.02 -17.79
CA GLU A 387 -22.59 -8.74 -17.75
C GLU A 387 -22.88 -7.28 -17.37
N VAL A 388 -22.28 -6.78 -16.28
CA VAL A 388 -22.47 -5.38 -15.84
C VAL A 388 -21.94 -4.40 -16.88
N ASN A 389 -20.85 -4.73 -17.57
CA ASN A 389 -20.34 -3.89 -18.66
C ASN A 389 -21.33 -3.80 -19.82
N GLU A 390 -22.04 -4.88 -20.16
CA GLU A 390 -23.09 -4.86 -21.18
C GLU A 390 -24.34 -4.09 -20.72
N GLU A 391 -24.77 -4.27 -19.47
CA GLU A 391 -25.92 -3.57 -18.88
C GLU A 391 -25.76 -2.05 -18.84
N LEU A 392 -24.53 -1.56 -18.78
CA LEU A 392 -24.21 -0.14 -18.62
C LEU A 392 -23.63 0.51 -19.90
N LYS A 393 -23.67 -0.16 -21.04
CA LYS A 393 -23.35 0.45 -22.33
C LYS A 393 -24.41 1.49 -22.70
#